data_6d48d81698d8f4656a4bc81af7d7e215
#
_entry.id   6d48d81698d8f4656a4bc81af7d7e215
#
_cell.length_a   1.000
_cell.length_b   1.000
_cell.length_c   1.000
_cell.angle_alpha   90.00
_cell.angle_beta   90.00
_cell.angle_gamma   90.00
#
_symmetry.space_group_name_H-M   'P 1'
#
loop_
_entity.id
_entity.type
_entity.pdbx_description
1 polymer ?
#
loop_
_entity_poly.entity_id
_entity_poly.type
_entity_poly.pdbx_seq_one_letter_code
_entity_poly.pdbx_strand_id
1 'polypeptide(L)'
;MTTFNAAATGVSPLPEAPVWRDKKRRLWLMGLIAPTALFVMLPIVWGMNQFGWHAASQAPLWIGPILLFILLPILDLRFGTDGQNPPDEVMEQLENDKYYRYCTYIYIPFQYLSVILGAYLFTATNLSWLGYDGALGWAGKLGVALSVGVLGGVGINTAHEMGHKKDSLERWLSKITLAQTCYGHFYIEHNRGHHVRVSTPEDPASARFGETFWEFLPRSVIGSLRSAVHLEAQRIRRQGVSPWNAKTYLSNDVLNAWALSVLLWGVLIAVCGPTLIPFVVIQAVFGFSLLEAVNYLEHYGLLRQKNANGRYERCAPVHSWNSDHIVTNLFLYHLQRHSDHHANPTRRYQTLRSMAGSPSLPSGYASMISLTYFPPLWRKVMDHRVLAHYDGDITRVNLQPRLREKLLARYGAPE
;
A
#
# COMPACT_ATOMS: atom_id res chain seq x y z
N MET A 1 68.83 17.75 -41.15
CA MET A 1 67.46 17.25 -41.12
C MET A 1 67.42 16.13 -40.09
N THR A 2 66.99 16.45 -38.91
CA THR A 2 66.92 15.52 -37.76
C THR A 2 65.43 15.22 -37.48
N THR A 3 65.05 14.03 -37.80
CA THR A 3 63.67 13.54 -37.55
C THR A 3 63.47 13.20 -36.08
N PHE A 4 62.62 13.96 -35.40
CA PHE A 4 62.15 13.62 -34.05
C PHE A 4 61.07 12.52 -34.13
N ASN A 5 61.38 11.35 -33.60
CA ASN A 5 60.43 10.29 -33.37
C ASN A 5 59.64 10.61 -32.10
N ALA A 6 58.35 10.92 -32.20
CA ALA A 6 57.46 11.05 -31.07
C ALA A 6 57.06 9.65 -30.61
N ALA A 7 57.59 9.23 -29.46
CA ALA A 7 57.18 8.02 -28.78
C ALA A 7 55.71 8.20 -28.31
N ALA A 8 54.79 7.39 -28.81
CA ALA A 8 53.41 7.30 -28.36
C ALA A 8 53.40 6.78 -26.91
N THR A 9 53.06 7.65 -25.97
CA THR A 9 52.77 7.26 -24.58
C THR A 9 51.45 6.47 -24.57
N GLY A 10 51.57 5.14 -24.56
CA GLY A 10 50.43 4.26 -24.38
C GLY A 10 49.85 4.41 -22.97
N VAL A 11 48.92 5.31 -22.83
CA VAL A 11 48.05 5.34 -21.66
C VAL A 11 47.01 4.23 -21.87
N SER A 12 47.15 3.12 -21.15
CA SER A 12 46.10 2.11 -21.09
C SER A 12 44.80 2.77 -20.66
N PRO A 13 43.69 2.56 -21.39
CA PRO A 13 42.41 3.11 -20.92
C PRO A 13 42.15 2.57 -19.52
N LEU A 14 41.82 3.46 -18.58
CA LEU A 14 41.37 3.11 -17.26
C LEU A 14 40.24 2.09 -17.41
N PRO A 15 40.18 1.01 -16.58
CA PRO A 15 39.07 0.07 -16.64
C PRO A 15 37.78 0.85 -16.49
N GLU A 16 36.84 0.68 -17.42
CA GLU A 16 35.51 1.28 -17.34
C GLU A 16 34.91 0.93 -15.98
N ALA A 17 34.48 1.95 -15.25
CA ALA A 17 33.81 1.75 -13.97
C ALA A 17 32.65 0.78 -14.16
N PRO A 18 32.49 -0.24 -13.30
CA PRO A 18 31.46 -1.24 -13.48
C PRO A 18 30.09 -0.58 -13.61
N VAL A 19 29.42 -0.77 -14.72
CA VAL A 19 28.07 -0.23 -14.97
C VAL A 19 27.14 -0.77 -13.89
N TRP A 20 26.60 0.13 -13.06
CA TRP A 20 25.65 -0.26 -12.01
C TRP A 20 24.44 -0.93 -12.63
N ARG A 21 23.99 -2.03 -12.02
CA ARG A 21 22.79 -2.76 -12.44
C ARG A 21 21.92 -3.05 -11.22
N ASP A 22 20.61 -2.87 -11.35
CA ASP A 22 19.67 -3.28 -10.32
C ASP A 22 19.68 -4.82 -10.15
N LYS A 23 20.35 -5.28 -9.10
CA LYS A 23 20.41 -6.71 -8.74
C LYS A 23 19.05 -7.29 -8.39
N LYS A 24 18.10 -6.43 -7.98
CA LYS A 24 16.73 -6.78 -7.58
C LYS A 24 15.75 -6.76 -8.76
N ARG A 25 16.17 -6.41 -9.98
CA ARG A 25 15.30 -6.23 -11.14
C ARG A 25 14.22 -7.30 -11.30
N ARG A 26 14.59 -8.57 -11.22
CA ARG A 26 13.63 -9.69 -11.37
C ARG A 26 12.76 -9.91 -10.13
N LEU A 27 13.24 -9.50 -8.97
CA LEU A 27 12.53 -9.66 -7.70
C LEU A 27 11.33 -8.73 -7.57
N TRP A 28 11.25 -7.65 -8.35
CA TRP A 28 10.07 -6.79 -8.38
C TRP A 28 8.79 -7.47 -8.87
N LEU A 29 8.93 -8.64 -9.52
CA LEU A 29 7.79 -9.50 -9.83
C LEU A 29 7.18 -10.18 -8.60
N MET A 30 7.80 -10.09 -7.42
CA MET A 30 7.22 -10.60 -6.16
C MET A 30 5.86 -9.97 -5.83
N GLY A 31 5.60 -8.75 -6.29
CA GLY A 31 4.26 -8.15 -6.18
C GLY A 31 3.15 -9.00 -6.82
N LEU A 32 3.49 -9.82 -7.83
CA LEU A 32 2.54 -10.73 -8.50
C LEU A 32 2.18 -11.97 -7.68
N ILE A 33 2.89 -12.26 -6.59
CA ILE A 33 2.57 -13.39 -5.72
C ILE A 33 1.16 -13.21 -5.14
N ALA A 34 0.79 -12.00 -4.71
CA ALA A 34 -0.52 -11.74 -4.15
C ALA A 34 -1.68 -12.09 -5.13
N PRO A 35 -1.72 -11.57 -6.37
CA PRO A 35 -2.82 -11.84 -7.28
C PRO A 35 -2.76 -13.22 -7.94
N THR A 36 -1.67 -13.98 -7.80
CA THR A 36 -1.57 -15.34 -8.35
C THR A 36 -1.68 -16.43 -7.29
N ALA A 37 -1.57 -16.09 -6.01
CA ALA A 37 -1.50 -17.05 -4.92
C ALA A 37 -2.69 -18.03 -4.89
N LEU A 38 -3.92 -17.52 -5.11
CA LEU A 38 -5.11 -18.36 -5.08
C LEU A 38 -5.07 -19.43 -6.19
N PHE A 39 -4.61 -19.08 -7.40
CA PHE A 39 -4.46 -20.03 -8.51
C PHE A 39 -3.45 -21.13 -8.17
N VAL A 40 -2.33 -20.76 -7.57
CA VAL A 40 -1.27 -21.71 -7.17
C VAL A 40 -1.77 -22.71 -6.12
N MET A 41 -2.77 -22.33 -5.30
CA MET A 41 -3.34 -23.22 -4.29
C MET A 41 -4.33 -24.25 -4.86
N LEU A 42 -4.92 -24.02 -6.03
CA LEU A 42 -5.94 -24.94 -6.58
C LEU A 42 -5.44 -26.37 -6.79
N PRO A 43 -4.26 -26.62 -7.37
CA PRO A 43 -3.72 -27.98 -7.48
C PRO A 43 -3.52 -28.65 -6.12
N ILE A 44 -3.14 -27.90 -5.09
CA ILE A 44 -2.96 -28.39 -3.73
C ILE A 44 -4.31 -28.81 -3.14
N VAL A 45 -5.33 -27.94 -3.28
CA VAL A 45 -6.71 -28.21 -2.87
C VAL A 45 -7.23 -29.49 -3.55
N TRP A 46 -7.06 -29.59 -4.87
CA TRP A 46 -7.45 -30.77 -5.64
C TRP A 46 -6.75 -32.02 -5.15
N GLY A 47 -5.41 -31.98 -5.01
CA GLY A 47 -4.62 -33.12 -4.53
C GLY A 47 -5.05 -33.60 -3.15
N MET A 48 -5.26 -32.67 -2.19
CA MET A 48 -5.74 -33.02 -0.85
C MET A 48 -7.10 -33.72 -0.89
N ASN A 49 -8.00 -33.30 -1.76
CA ASN A 49 -9.31 -33.92 -1.93
C ASN A 49 -9.21 -35.34 -2.51
N GLN A 50 -8.23 -35.62 -3.41
CA GLN A 50 -8.00 -36.98 -3.92
C GLN A 50 -7.56 -37.95 -2.80
N PHE A 51 -6.94 -37.45 -1.74
CA PHE A 51 -6.59 -38.24 -0.55
C PHE A 51 -7.73 -38.28 0.50
N GLY A 52 -8.92 -37.74 0.20
CA GLY A 52 -10.05 -37.70 1.12
C GLY A 52 -9.96 -36.63 2.23
N TRP A 53 -9.03 -35.69 2.14
CA TRP A 53 -8.81 -34.64 3.16
C TRP A 53 -9.71 -33.41 2.94
N HIS A 54 -10.99 -33.63 2.69
CA HIS A 54 -11.94 -32.57 2.28
C HIS A 54 -12.05 -31.39 3.24
N ALA A 55 -11.97 -31.62 4.55
CA ALA A 55 -11.98 -30.53 5.53
C ALA A 55 -10.67 -29.73 5.52
N ALA A 56 -9.53 -30.42 5.51
CA ALA A 56 -8.21 -29.80 5.51
C ALA A 56 -7.88 -29.10 4.18
N SER A 57 -8.44 -29.57 3.06
CA SER A 57 -8.22 -28.99 1.73
C SER A 57 -8.74 -27.55 1.59
N GLN A 58 -9.53 -27.05 2.54
CA GLN A 58 -9.95 -25.64 2.59
C GLN A 58 -8.87 -24.70 3.17
N ALA A 59 -7.87 -25.24 3.91
CA ALA A 59 -6.82 -24.44 4.52
C ALA A 59 -5.93 -23.68 3.49
N PRO A 60 -5.52 -24.25 2.33
CA PRO A 60 -4.80 -23.50 1.30
C PRO A 60 -5.53 -22.30 0.76
N LEU A 61 -6.87 -22.24 0.85
CA LEU A 61 -7.67 -21.09 0.42
C LEU A 61 -7.48 -19.84 1.30
N TRP A 62 -6.82 -19.98 2.47
CA TRP A 62 -6.40 -18.90 3.36
C TRP A 62 -5.01 -18.33 3.01
N ILE A 63 -4.52 -18.63 1.81
CA ILE A 63 -3.15 -18.25 1.39
C ILE A 63 -2.86 -16.77 1.53
N GLY A 64 -3.84 -15.89 1.32
CA GLY A 64 -3.65 -14.46 1.50
C GLY A 64 -3.28 -14.08 2.94
N PRO A 65 -4.12 -14.37 3.95
CA PRO A 65 -3.75 -14.20 5.36
C PRO A 65 -2.45 -14.91 5.77
N ILE A 66 -2.24 -16.15 5.31
CA ILE A 66 -1.00 -16.90 5.59
C ILE A 66 0.21 -16.17 5.02
N LEU A 67 0.13 -15.69 3.78
CA LEU A 67 1.19 -14.94 3.14
C LEU A 67 1.50 -13.66 3.92
N LEU A 68 0.47 -12.85 4.24
CA LEU A 68 0.66 -11.55 4.85
C LEU A 68 1.10 -11.63 6.32
N PHE A 69 0.45 -12.48 7.12
CA PHE A 69 0.63 -12.48 8.58
C PHE A 69 1.65 -13.51 9.09
N ILE A 70 2.08 -14.43 8.23
CA ILE A 70 3.02 -15.50 8.62
C ILE A 70 4.25 -15.49 7.71
N LEU A 71 4.07 -15.68 6.40
CA LEU A 71 5.20 -15.91 5.50
C LEU A 71 6.04 -14.65 5.30
N LEU A 72 5.45 -13.50 5.00
CA LEU A 72 6.20 -12.26 4.80
C LEU A 72 6.95 -11.82 6.07
N PRO A 73 6.38 -11.84 7.30
CA PRO A 73 7.13 -11.59 8.52
C PRO A 73 8.33 -12.51 8.72
N ILE A 74 8.17 -13.83 8.50
CA ILE A 74 9.25 -14.80 8.63
C ILE A 74 10.35 -14.53 7.59
N LEU A 75 9.97 -14.24 6.35
CA LEU A 75 10.93 -13.93 5.28
C LEU A 75 11.66 -12.61 5.54
N ASP A 76 10.99 -11.57 6.02
CA ASP A 76 11.65 -10.31 6.42
C ASP A 76 12.68 -10.54 7.54
N LEU A 77 12.34 -11.34 8.54
CA LEU A 77 13.29 -11.71 9.60
C LEU A 77 14.48 -12.50 9.06
N ARG A 78 14.26 -13.38 8.08
CA ARG A 78 15.31 -14.26 7.51
C ARG A 78 16.25 -13.51 6.59
N PHE A 79 15.74 -12.58 5.76
CA PHE A 79 16.52 -11.86 4.75
C PHE A 79 16.99 -10.49 5.21
N GLY A 80 16.40 -9.94 6.27
CA GLY A 80 16.82 -8.67 6.88
C GLY A 80 16.52 -7.45 6.03
N THR A 81 17.40 -6.45 6.13
CA THR A 81 17.22 -5.11 5.56
C THR A 81 18.19 -4.82 4.43
N ASP A 82 17.77 -3.96 3.49
CA ASP A 82 18.60 -3.39 2.44
C ASP A 82 18.34 -1.88 2.31
N GLY A 83 19.16 -1.09 2.99
CA GLY A 83 19.15 0.38 2.92
C GLY A 83 19.95 0.97 1.75
N GLN A 84 20.44 0.17 0.82
CA GLN A 84 21.22 0.66 -0.32
C GLN A 84 20.35 1.45 -1.29
N ASN A 85 20.87 2.60 -1.72
CA ASN A 85 20.24 3.45 -2.73
C ASN A 85 20.93 3.29 -4.08
N PRO A 86 20.19 3.44 -5.19
CA PRO A 86 20.81 3.58 -6.50
C PRO A 86 21.73 4.82 -6.55
N PRO A 87 22.88 4.76 -7.24
CA PRO A 87 23.72 5.93 -7.48
C PRO A 87 22.96 7.04 -8.24
N ASP A 88 23.33 8.30 -8.02
CA ASP A 88 22.65 9.44 -8.66
C ASP A 88 22.74 9.40 -10.18
N GLU A 89 23.87 8.94 -10.72
CA GLU A 89 24.16 8.88 -12.16
C GLU A 89 23.23 7.95 -12.93
N VAL A 90 22.63 6.94 -12.26
CA VAL A 90 21.71 5.98 -12.91
C VAL A 90 20.23 6.27 -12.67
N MET A 91 19.91 7.28 -11.86
CA MET A 91 18.53 7.56 -11.44
C MET A 91 17.61 7.85 -12.63
N GLU A 92 18.05 8.69 -13.58
CA GLU A 92 17.24 9.05 -14.75
C GLU A 92 16.99 7.83 -15.66
N GLN A 93 18.02 7.01 -15.90
CA GLN A 93 17.89 5.79 -16.69
C GLN A 93 16.92 4.80 -16.00
N LEU A 94 17.04 4.63 -14.69
CA LEU A 94 16.22 3.73 -13.90
C LEU A 94 14.77 4.20 -13.86
N GLU A 95 14.53 5.50 -13.70
CA GLU A 95 13.19 6.12 -13.71
C GLU A 95 12.47 5.91 -15.06
N ASN A 96 13.19 5.95 -16.17
CA ASN A 96 12.66 5.83 -17.52
C ASN A 96 12.54 4.37 -18.00
N ASP A 97 13.09 3.39 -17.29
CA ASP A 97 13.01 1.98 -17.69
C ASP A 97 11.59 1.44 -17.58
N LYS A 98 11.01 1.12 -18.73
CA LYS A 98 9.62 0.62 -18.86
C LYS A 98 9.36 -0.71 -18.14
N TYR A 99 10.39 -1.51 -17.89
CA TYR A 99 10.24 -2.79 -17.18
C TYR A 99 9.51 -2.63 -15.86
N TYR A 100 9.89 -1.63 -15.07
CA TYR A 100 9.30 -1.40 -13.75
C TYR A 100 7.84 -0.97 -13.84
N ARG A 101 7.46 -0.21 -14.88
CA ARG A 101 6.05 0.11 -15.14
C ARG A 101 5.25 -1.15 -15.44
N TYR A 102 5.79 -2.05 -16.26
CA TYR A 102 5.11 -3.30 -16.59
C TYR A 102 4.95 -4.23 -15.40
N CYS A 103 5.85 -4.19 -14.39
CA CYS A 103 5.65 -4.93 -13.14
C CYS A 103 4.36 -4.52 -12.42
N THR A 104 3.98 -3.23 -12.44
CA THR A 104 2.72 -2.77 -11.86
C THR A 104 1.52 -3.00 -12.78
N TYR A 105 1.68 -2.86 -14.10
CA TYR A 105 0.57 -3.04 -15.06
C TYR A 105 0.10 -4.50 -15.13
N ILE A 106 1.02 -5.45 -15.15
CA ILE A 106 0.69 -6.88 -15.22
C ILE A 106 -0.02 -7.39 -13.95
N TYR A 107 0.08 -6.65 -12.85
CA TYR A 107 -0.69 -6.93 -11.64
C TYR A 107 -2.20 -6.94 -11.92
N ILE A 108 -2.69 -6.00 -12.71
CA ILE A 108 -4.12 -5.74 -12.93
C ILE A 108 -4.87 -6.94 -13.55
N PRO A 109 -4.43 -7.52 -14.68
CA PRO A 109 -5.12 -8.68 -15.23
C PRO A 109 -5.15 -9.86 -14.25
N PHE A 110 -4.06 -10.14 -13.53
CA PHE A 110 -4.05 -11.20 -12.52
C PHE A 110 -4.97 -10.88 -11.32
N GLN A 111 -5.04 -9.61 -10.90
CA GLN A 111 -5.98 -9.16 -9.88
C GLN A 111 -7.42 -9.49 -10.29
N TYR A 112 -7.83 -9.10 -11.49
CA TYR A 112 -9.19 -9.33 -11.98
C TYR A 112 -9.50 -10.81 -12.19
N LEU A 113 -8.56 -11.59 -12.71
CA LEU A 113 -8.71 -13.04 -12.80
C LEU A 113 -8.92 -13.66 -11.41
N SER A 114 -8.17 -13.24 -10.39
CA SER A 114 -8.33 -13.73 -9.03
C SER A 114 -9.66 -13.29 -8.39
N VAL A 115 -10.14 -12.08 -8.70
CA VAL A 115 -11.46 -11.62 -8.26
C VAL A 115 -12.56 -12.50 -8.85
N ILE A 116 -12.51 -12.78 -10.16
CA ILE A 116 -13.46 -13.65 -10.86
C ILE A 116 -13.41 -15.08 -10.31
N LEU A 117 -12.21 -15.63 -10.15
CA LEU A 117 -12.02 -16.96 -9.53
C LEU A 117 -12.60 -16.99 -8.11
N GLY A 118 -12.29 -15.98 -7.29
CA GLY A 118 -12.80 -15.88 -5.92
C GLY A 118 -14.32 -15.79 -5.86
N ALA A 119 -14.94 -14.98 -6.74
CA ALA A 119 -16.39 -14.87 -6.87
C ALA A 119 -17.02 -16.22 -7.25
N TYR A 120 -16.43 -16.90 -8.23
CA TYR A 120 -16.86 -18.25 -8.65
C TYR A 120 -16.74 -19.25 -7.49
N LEU A 121 -15.58 -19.39 -6.86
CA LEU A 121 -15.36 -20.33 -5.74
C LEU A 121 -16.30 -20.06 -4.57
N PHE A 122 -16.61 -18.79 -4.30
CA PHE A 122 -17.49 -18.41 -3.20
C PHE A 122 -18.96 -18.76 -3.45
N THR A 123 -19.43 -18.68 -4.70
CA THR A 123 -20.84 -18.83 -5.06
C THR A 123 -21.18 -20.18 -5.68
N ALA A 124 -20.19 -20.91 -6.20
CA ALA A 124 -20.40 -22.21 -6.86
C ALA A 124 -21.06 -23.21 -5.91
N THR A 125 -22.08 -23.89 -6.42
CA THR A 125 -22.82 -24.94 -5.74
C THR A 125 -22.22 -26.33 -5.99
N ASN A 126 -21.39 -26.47 -7.01
CA ASN A 126 -20.68 -27.69 -7.36
C ASN A 126 -19.23 -27.38 -7.72
N LEU A 127 -18.30 -27.99 -6.99
CA LEU A 127 -16.85 -27.88 -7.19
C LEU A 127 -16.20 -29.27 -7.35
N SER A 128 -16.91 -30.21 -8.00
CA SER A 128 -16.43 -31.59 -8.24
C SER A 128 -15.09 -31.61 -8.99
N TRP A 129 -14.80 -30.63 -9.84
CA TRP A 129 -13.52 -30.48 -10.51
C TRP A 129 -12.34 -30.22 -9.55
N LEU A 130 -12.61 -29.68 -8.33
CA LEU A 130 -11.67 -29.57 -7.21
C LEU A 130 -11.74 -30.77 -6.24
N GLY A 131 -12.61 -31.74 -6.51
CA GLY A 131 -12.80 -32.91 -5.64
C GLY A 131 -13.73 -32.71 -4.46
N TYR A 132 -14.60 -31.67 -4.48
CA TYR A 132 -15.65 -31.48 -3.49
C TYR A 132 -17.00 -32.06 -3.99
N ASP A 133 -17.76 -32.68 -3.10
CA ASP A 133 -19.13 -33.14 -3.38
C ASP A 133 -20.17 -32.01 -3.25
N GLY A 134 -19.86 -30.81 -3.76
CA GLY A 134 -20.75 -29.66 -3.67
C GLY A 134 -19.99 -28.34 -3.56
N ALA A 135 -20.51 -27.40 -2.75
CA ALA A 135 -19.95 -26.08 -2.53
C ALA A 135 -18.83 -26.11 -1.46
N LEU A 136 -18.02 -25.04 -1.41
CA LEU A 136 -17.13 -24.79 -0.27
C LEU A 136 -17.94 -24.61 1.01
N GLY A 137 -17.40 -25.12 2.12
CA GLY A 137 -17.84 -24.75 3.46
C GLY A 137 -17.53 -23.29 3.79
N TRP A 138 -18.15 -22.75 4.85
CA TRP A 138 -17.93 -21.35 5.25
C TRP A 138 -16.46 -21.01 5.54
N ALA A 139 -15.69 -21.95 6.08
CA ALA A 139 -14.27 -21.74 6.30
C ALA A 139 -13.52 -21.50 4.98
N GLY A 140 -13.78 -22.31 3.95
CA GLY A 140 -13.19 -22.11 2.61
C GLY A 140 -13.66 -20.83 1.97
N LYS A 141 -14.96 -20.51 2.03
CA LYS A 141 -15.53 -19.25 1.51
C LYS A 141 -14.90 -18.03 2.17
N LEU A 142 -14.73 -18.04 3.49
CA LEU A 142 -14.08 -16.96 4.22
C LEU A 142 -12.60 -16.85 3.84
N GLY A 143 -11.89 -17.98 3.73
CA GLY A 143 -10.50 -18.04 3.28
C GLY A 143 -10.30 -17.40 1.90
N VAL A 144 -11.17 -17.75 0.93
CA VAL A 144 -11.20 -17.15 -0.42
C VAL A 144 -11.43 -15.64 -0.34
N ALA A 145 -12.45 -15.19 0.42
CA ALA A 145 -12.77 -13.76 0.52
C ALA A 145 -11.63 -12.95 1.15
N LEU A 146 -11.02 -13.46 2.21
CA LEU A 146 -9.88 -12.80 2.85
C LEU A 146 -8.62 -12.83 1.97
N SER A 147 -8.38 -13.91 1.23
CA SER A 147 -7.25 -13.99 0.29
C SER A 147 -7.40 -12.98 -0.84
N VAL A 148 -8.61 -12.84 -1.40
CA VAL A 148 -8.92 -11.80 -2.38
C VAL A 148 -8.86 -10.40 -1.75
N GLY A 149 -9.19 -10.25 -0.48
CA GLY A 149 -9.01 -9.02 0.29
C GLY A 149 -7.53 -8.61 0.41
N VAL A 150 -6.63 -9.56 0.70
CA VAL A 150 -5.18 -9.29 0.75
C VAL A 150 -4.66 -8.82 -0.61
N LEU A 151 -5.00 -9.52 -1.69
CA LEU A 151 -4.59 -9.04 -3.02
C LEU A 151 -5.19 -7.67 -3.35
N GLY A 152 -6.40 -7.37 -2.86
CA GLY A 152 -7.01 -6.05 -2.99
C GLY A 152 -6.22 -4.97 -2.24
N GLY A 153 -5.75 -5.24 -1.03
CA GLY A 153 -4.87 -4.35 -0.26
C GLY A 153 -3.56 -4.06 -0.98
N VAL A 154 -2.89 -5.09 -1.50
CA VAL A 154 -1.70 -4.93 -2.37
C VAL A 154 -2.05 -4.21 -3.66
N GLY A 155 -3.25 -4.44 -4.21
CA GLY A 155 -3.79 -3.72 -5.37
C GLY A 155 -3.93 -2.23 -5.10
N ILE A 156 -4.39 -1.80 -3.91
CA ILE A 156 -4.44 -0.37 -3.56
C ILE A 156 -3.03 0.23 -3.56
N ASN A 157 -2.02 -0.48 -3.05
CA ASN A 157 -0.64 -0.01 -3.12
C ASN A 157 -0.13 0.08 -4.58
N THR A 158 -0.48 -0.89 -5.43
CA THR A 158 -0.15 -0.83 -6.86
C THR A 158 -0.85 0.36 -7.55
N ALA A 159 -2.10 0.61 -7.19
CA ALA A 159 -2.85 1.78 -7.65
C ALA A 159 -2.26 3.11 -7.17
N HIS A 160 -1.78 3.15 -5.93
CA HIS A 160 -1.09 4.27 -5.31
C HIS A 160 0.14 4.66 -6.13
N GLU A 161 1.02 3.71 -6.48
CA GLU A 161 2.20 3.96 -7.31
C GLU A 161 1.82 4.57 -8.67
N MET A 162 0.81 4.02 -9.36
CA MET A 162 0.34 4.54 -10.64
C MET A 162 -0.39 5.89 -10.52
N GLY A 163 -1.11 6.10 -9.42
CA GLY A 163 -1.95 7.28 -9.19
C GLY A 163 -1.17 8.60 -9.10
N HIS A 164 0.10 8.56 -8.72
CA HIS A 164 0.98 9.73 -8.65
C HIS A 164 1.56 10.17 -10.00
N LYS A 165 1.40 9.36 -11.04
CA LYS A 165 2.04 9.64 -12.33
C LYS A 165 1.25 10.65 -13.16
N LYS A 166 1.97 11.40 -14.00
CA LYS A 166 1.35 12.41 -14.90
C LYS A 166 0.66 11.77 -16.09
N ASP A 167 1.02 10.54 -16.44
CA ASP A 167 0.45 9.79 -17.55
C ASP A 167 -1.03 9.48 -17.32
N SER A 168 -1.88 9.77 -18.30
CA SER A 168 -3.32 9.55 -18.22
C SER A 168 -3.67 8.07 -18.14
N LEU A 169 -2.92 7.19 -18.83
CA LEU A 169 -3.11 5.75 -18.75
C LEU A 169 -2.87 5.25 -17.32
N GLU A 170 -1.76 5.63 -16.68
CA GLU A 170 -1.44 5.21 -15.32
C GLU A 170 -2.51 5.67 -14.32
N ARG A 171 -3.04 6.88 -14.48
CA ARG A 171 -4.15 7.38 -13.64
C ARG A 171 -5.44 6.59 -13.81
N TRP A 172 -5.76 6.15 -15.04
CA TRP A 172 -6.92 5.29 -15.26
C TRP A 172 -6.68 3.87 -14.75
N LEU A 173 -5.49 3.31 -14.95
CA LEU A 173 -5.12 2.00 -14.41
C LEU A 173 -5.19 2.01 -12.86
N SER A 174 -4.77 3.10 -12.21
CA SER A 174 -4.94 3.28 -10.76
C SER A 174 -6.41 3.17 -10.34
N LYS A 175 -7.33 3.89 -10.99
CA LYS A 175 -8.77 3.83 -10.67
C LYS A 175 -9.37 2.46 -10.95
N ILE A 176 -8.97 1.79 -12.05
CA ILE A 176 -9.38 0.44 -12.39
C ILE A 176 -8.94 -0.52 -11.28
N THR A 177 -7.70 -0.43 -10.82
CA THR A 177 -7.17 -1.28 -9.75
C THR A 177 -7.91 -1.08 -8.43
N LEU A 178 -8.28 0.17 -8.09
CA LEU A 178 -9.06 0.50 -6.89
C LEU A 178 -10.51 0.02 -6.92
N ALA A 179 -11.06 -0.29 -8.11
CA ALA A 179 -12.46 -0.69 -8.25
C ALA A 179 -12.82 -1.94 -7.44
N GLN A 180 -11.89 -2.89 -7.30
CA GLN A 180 -12.07 -4.12 -6.55
C GLN A 180 -12.45 -3.86 -5.09
N THR A 181 -11.75 -2.97 -4.41
CA THR A 181 -11.94 -2.71 -2.97
C THR A 181 -13.02 -1.66 -2.69
N CYS A 182 -13.70 -1.14 -3.71
CA CYS A 182 -14.66 -0.04 -3.60
C CYS A 182 -14.05 1.22 -2.94
N TYR A 183 -12.73 1.40 -3.07
CA TYR A 183 -11.97 2.45 -2.39
C TYR A 183 -11.48 3.53 -3.36
N GLY A 184 -12.24 3.78 -4.44
CA GLY A 184 -11.86 4.68 -5.54
C GLY A 184 -11.60 6.14 -5.13
N HIS A 185 -12.21 6.63 -4.04
CA HIS A 185 -11.96 7.97 -3.51
C HIS A 185 -10.52 8.16 -2.99
N PHE A 186 -9.83 7.08 -2.67
CA PHE A 186 -8.42 7.09 -2.29
C PHE A 186 -7.54 7.79 -3.34
N TYR A 187 -7.84 7.61 -4.65
CA TYR A 187 -7.11 8.29 -5.72
C TYR A 187 -7.08 9.81 -5.54
N ILE A 188 -8.18 10.42 -5.10
CA ILE A 188 -8.29 11.86 -4.92
C ILE A 188 -7.69 12.27 -3.56
N GLU A 189 -8.13 11.62 -2.50
CA GLU A 189 -7.70 11.97 -1.15
C GLU A 189 -6.20 11.83 -0.98
N HIS A 190 -5.62 10.72 -1.42
CA HIS A 190 -4.20 10.48 -1.28
C HIS A 190 -3.38 11.54 -2.01
N ASN A 191 -3.69 11.81 -3.28
CA ASN A 191 -2.90 12.74 -4.11
C ASN A 191 -3.10 14.22 -3.76
N ARG A 192 -4.30 14.63 -3.34
CA ARG A 192 -4.66 16.04 -3.19
C ARG A 192 -4.97 16.45 -1.76
N GLY A 193 -5.20 15.48 -0.89
CA GLY A 193 -5.50 15.67 0.52
C GLY A 193 -4.34 15.27 1.41
N HIS A 194 -4.08 13.97 1.51
CA HIS A 194 -3.06 13.40 2.39
C HIS A 194 -1.65 13.96 2.15
N HIS A 195 -1.13 13.95 0.92
CA HIS A 195 0.19 14.51 0.61
C HIS A 195 0.37 15.97 1.00
N VAL A 196 -0.71 16.74 1.01
CA VAL A 196 -0.67 18.15 1.43
C VAL A 196 -0.68 18.29 2.95
N ARG A 197 -1.45 17.43 3.64
CA ARG A 197 -1.75 17.55 5.08
C ARG A 197 -1.10 16.48 5.95
N VAL A 198 -0.33 15.57 5.36
CA VAL A 198 0.33 14.48 6.08
C VAL A 198 1.00 14.96 7.37
N SER A 199 0.90 14.16 8.42
CA SER A 199 1.41 14.48 9.76
C SER A 199 0.91 15.81 10.31
N THR A 200 -0.36 16.15 10.03
CA THR A 200 -1.10 17.24 10.71
C THR A 200 -2.42 16.70 11.27
N PRO A 201 -3.04 17.39 12.26
CA PRO A 201 -4.33 16.97 12.82
C PRO A 201 -5.50 17.00 11.81
N GLU A 202 -5.35 17.75 10.71
CA GLU A 202 -6.34 17.89 9.65
C GLU A 202 -6.33 16.72 8.65
N ASP A 203 -5.27 15.91 8.65
CA ASP A 203 -5.18 14.74 7.79
C ASP A 203 -5.92 13.55 8.41
N PRO A 204 -6.96 13.01 7.74
CA PRO A 204 -7.65 11.83 8.26
C PRO A 204 -6.78 10.57 8.28
N ALA A 205 -5.77 10.48 7.41
CA ALA A 205 -4.88 9.32 7.32
C ALA A 205 -3.67 9.39 8.26
N SER A 206 -3.47 10.49 9.00
CA SER A 206 -2.42 10.59 10.03
C SER A 206 -2.94 10.09 11.38
N ALA A 207 -2.36 9.00 11.88
CA ALA A 207 -2.72 8.40 13.16
C ALA A 207 -2.17 9.20 14.35
N ARG A 208 -2.95 9.29 15.42
CA ARG A 208 -2.64 10.07 16.60
C ARG A 208 -2.03 9.21 17.70
N PHE A 209 -1.10 9.75 18.41
CA PHE A 209 -0.53 9.08 19.59
C PHE A 209 -1.62 8.79 20.63
N GLY A 210 -1.69 7.53 21.06
CA GLY A 210 -2.74 7.05 21.96
C GLY A 210 -4.03 6.61 21.29
N GLU A 211 -4.23 6.87 19.98
CA GLU A 211 -5.34 6.36 19.19
C GLU A 211 -5.12 4.86 18.90
N THR A 212 -6.15 4.05 19.00
CA THR A 212 -6.09 2.65 18.57
C THR A 212 -6.38 2.54 17.07
N PHE A 213 -5.90 1.47 16.42
CA PHE A 213 -6.27 1.20 15.02
C PHE A 213 -7.78 1.13 14.81
N TRP A 214 -8.51 0.55 15.76
CA TRP A 214 -9.97 0.41 15.69
C TRP A 214 -10.75 1.73 15.81
N GLU A 215 -10.16 2.75 16.42
CA GLU A 215 -10.69 4.13 16.45
C GLU A 215 -10.27 4.89 15.18
N PHE A 216 -9.04 4.65 14.72
CA PHE A 216 -8.47 5.27 13.54
C PHE A 216 -9.21 4.84 12.26
N LEU A 217 -9.43 3.54 12.06
CA LEU A 217 -10.00 2.98 10.83
C LEU A 217 -11.30 3.68 10.38
N PRO A 218 -12.37 3.75 11.19
CA PRO A 218 -13.58 4.44 10.78
C PRO A 218 -13.38 5.95 10.62
N ARG A 219 -12.53 6.58 11.42
CA ARG A 219 -12.20 8.00 11.32
C ARG A 219 -11.50 8.32 10.00
N SER A 220 -10.51 7.51 9.64
CA SER A 220 -9.75 7.69 8.41
C SER A 220 -10.63 7.45 7.18
N VAL A 221 -11.33 6.32 7.12
CA VAL A 221 -12.20 5.96 5.98
C VAL A 221 -13.27 7.03 5.72
N ILE A 222 -14.00 7.44 6.77
CA ILE A 222 -15.07 8.44 6.62
C ILE A 222 -14.47 9.83 6.34
N GLY A 223 -13.37 10.17 6.99
CA GLY A 223 -12.66 11.44 6.80
C GLY A 223 -12.12 11.57 5.37
N SER A 224 -11.46 10.55 4.88
CA SER A 224 -10.90 10.48 3.52
C SER A 224 -11.98 10.58 2.45
N LEU A 225 -13.11 9.88 2.65
CA LEU A 225 -14.24 9.96 1.74
C LEU A 225 -14.82 11.39 1.66
N ARG A 226 -15.08 11.99 2.81
CA ARG A 226 -15.62 13.38 2.89
C ARG A 226 -14.65 14.38 2.26
N SER A 227 -13.36 14.21 2.54
CA SER A 227 -12.31 15.06 2.01
C SER A 227 -12.19 14.91 0.48
N ALA A 228 -12.17 13.69 -0.05
CA ALA A 228 -12.11 13.44 -1.49
C ALA A 228 -13.27 14.11 -2.24
N VAL A 229 -14.50 13.96 -1.75
CA VAL A 229 -15.70 14.60 -2.32
C VAL A 229 -15.56 16.11 -2.30
N HIS A 230 -15.11 16.69 -1.18
CA HIS A 230 -14.93 18.13 -1.04
C HIS A 230 -13.85 18.67 -1.97
N LEU A 231 -12.69 18.06 -2.02
CA LEU A 231 -11.55 18.45 -2.88
C LEU A 231 -11.92 18.38 -4.36
N GLU A 232 -12.63 17.34 -4.75
CA GLU A 232 -13.06 17.20 -6.15
C GLU A 232 -14.14 18.21 -6.52
N ALA A 233 -15.11 18.43 -5.64
CA ALA A 233 -16.11 19.47 -5.83
C ALA A 233 -15.49 20.87 -5.95
N GLN A 234 -14.49 21.19 -5.12
CA GLN A 234 -13.76 22.44 -5.24
C GLN A 234 -13.02 22.56 -6.58
N ARG A 235 -12.36 21.47 -7.03
CA ARG A 235 -11.64 21.44 -8.31
C ARG A 235 -12.58 21.79 -9.48
N ILE A 236 -13.74 21.15 -9.52
CA ILE A 236 -14.71 21.36 -10.60
C ILE A 236 -15.33 22.77 -10.54
N ARG A 237 -15.68 23.25 -9.35
CA ARG A 237 -16.22 24.63 -9.17
C ARG A 237 -15.23 25.70 -9.66
N ARG A 238 -13.92 25.51 -9.48
CA ARG A 238 -12.90 26.44 -10.00
C ARG A 238 -12.89 26.52 -11.54
N GLN A 239 -13.49 25.54 -12.22
CA GLN A 239 -13.69 25.55 -13.68
C GLN A 239 -15.00 26.22 -14.10
N GLY A 240 -15.74 26.84 -13.16
CA GLY A 240 -17.01 27.50 -13.43
C GLY A 240 -18.20 26.56 -13.63
N VAL A 241 -18.07 25.28 -13.27
CA VAL A 241 -19.08 24.25 -13.53
C VAL A 241 -19.59 23.63 -12.21
N SER A 242 -20.85 23.21 -12.18
CA SER A 242 -21.39 22.45 -11.05
C SER A 242 -20.78 21.05 -10.98
N PRO A 243 -20.24 20.61 -9.82
CA PRO A 243 -19.61 19.29 -9.68
C PRO A 243 -20.58 18.12 -9.86
N TRP A 244 -21.88 18.38 -9.76
CA TRP A 244 -22.94 17.37 -9.84
C TRP A 244 -23.75 17.45 -11.16
N ASN A 245 -23.25 18.19 -12.15
CA ASN A 245 -23.87 18.26 -13.45
C ASN A 245 -23.51 16.98 -14.26
N ALA A 246 -24.49 16.42 -14.99
CA ALA A 246 -24.27 15.26 -15.84
C ALA A 246 -23.12 15.44 -16.85
N LYS A 247 -22.90 16.67 -17.34
CA LYS A 247 -21.78 16.98 -18.26
C LYS A 247 -20.40 16.89 -17.61
N THR A 248 -20.31 16.94 -16.27
CA THR A 248 -19.03 16.83 -15.53
C THR A 248 -18.75 15.43 -15.05
N TYR A 249 -19.64 14.47 -15.30
CA TYR A 249 -19.54 13.11 -14.78
C TYR A 249 -18.20 12.43 -15.12
N LEU A 250 -17.81 12.50 -16.39
CA LEU A 250 -16.53 11.92 -16.85
C LEU A 250 -15.29 12.64 -16.35
N SER A 251 -15.42 13.92 -16.00
CA SER A 251 -14.32 14.72 -15.44
C SER A 251 -14.27 14.69 -13.92
N ASN A 252 -15.28 14.12 -13.26
CA ASN A 252 -15.35 13.96 -11.82
C ASN A 252 -14.64 12.65 -11.40
N ASP A 253 -13.44 12.78 -10.84
CA ASP A 253 -12.59 11.65 -10.48
C ASP A 253 -13.21 10.75 -9.39
N VAL A 254 -14.02 11.27 -8.48
CA VAL A 254 -14.75 10.47 -7.48
C VAL A 254 -15.81 9.62 -8.15
N LEU A 255 -16.64 10.25 -8.99
CA LEU A 255 -17.77 9.56 -9.62
C LEU A 255 -17.30 8.48 -10.60
N ASN A 256 -16.29 8.78 -11.43
CA ASN A 256 -15.79 7.80 -12.38
C ASN A 256 -15.06 6.63 -11.69
N ALA A 257 -14.32 6.87 -10.59
CA ALA A 257 -13.70 5.80 -9.83
C ALA A 257 -14.74 4.89 -9.16
N TRP A 258 -15.81 5.45 -8.62
CA TRP A 258 -16.90 4.64 -8.05
C TRP A 258 -17.74 3.92 -9.09
N ALA A 259 -17.95 4.54 -10.27
CA ALA A 259 -18.63 3.88 -11.38
C ALA A 259 -17.93 2.60 -11.82
N LEU A 260 -16.59 2.56 -11.77
CA LEU A 260 -15.82 1.33 -12.04
C LEU A 260 -16.10 0.23 -11.01
N SER A 261 -16.23 0.57 -9.72
CA SER A 261 -16.61 -0.39 -8.69
C SER A 261 -18.03 -0.91 -8.88
N VAL A 262 -18.98 -0.01 -9.17
CA VAL A 262 -20.38 -0.39 -9.44
C VAL A 262 -20.48 -1.28 -10.69
N LEU A 263 -19.72 -0.96 -11.73
CA LEU A 263 -19.68 -1.78 -12.95
C LEU A 263 -19.12 -3.17 -12.66
N LEU A 264 -17.96 -3.27 -12.01
CA LEU A 264 -17.33 -4.55 -11.69
C LEU A 264 -18.26 -5.44 -10.86
N TRP A 265 -18.71 -4.92 -9.72
CA TRP A 265 -19.50 -5.72 -8.78
C TRP A 265 -20.94 -5.92 -9.24
N GLY A 266 -21.51 -4.95 -9.95
CA GLY A 266 -22.83 -5.07 -10.58
C GLY A 266 -22.86 -6.22 -11.61
N VAL A 267 -21.85 -6.30 -12.48
CA VAL A 267 -21.72 -7.40 -13.44
C VAL A 267 -21.54 -8.74 -12.73
N LEU A 268 -20.61 -8.81 -11.76
CA LEU A 268 -20.36 -10.07 -11.05
C LEU A 268 -21.58 -10.54 -10.22
N ILE A 269 -22.30 -9.62 -9.57
CA ILE A 269 -23.54 -9.96 -8.85
C ILE A 269 -24.65 -10.40 -9.82
N ALA A 270 -24.76 -9.77 -10.99
CA ALA A 270 -25.72 -10.19 -12.01
C ALA A 270 -25.44 -11.62 -12.53
N VAL A 271 -24.17 -12.00 -12.64
CA VAL A 271 -23.74 -13.32 -13.12
C VAL A 271 -23.79 -14.37 -12.01
N CYS A 272 -23.26 -14.07 -10.82
CA CYS A 272 -23.11 -15.03 -9.72
C CYS A 272 -24.28 -15.03 -8.73
N GLY A 273 -25.22 -14.10 -8.87
CA GLY A 273 -26.35 -13.92 -7.97
C GLY A 273 -26.02 -13.13 -6.69
N PRO A 274 -27.07 -12.76 -5.90
CA PRO A 274 -26.92 -11.94 -4.70
C PRO A 274 -26.14 -12.62 -3.56
N THR A 275 -25.96 -13.94 -3.62
CA THR A 275 -25.11 -14.70 -2.70
C THR A 275 -23.64 -14.28 -2.73
N LEU A 276 -23.23 -13.51 -3.75
CA LEU A 276 -21.90 -12.91 -3.86
C LEU A 276 -21.71 -11.69 -2.92
N ILE A 277 -22.78 -11.03 -2.46
CA ILE A 277 -22.69 -9.78 -1.66
C ILE A 277 -21.79 -9.92 -0.43
N PRO A 278 -21.88 -10.98 0.41
CA PRO A 278 -20.96 -11.15 1.54
C PRO A 278 -19.49 -11.20 1.13
N PHE A 279 -19.16 -11.85 0.00
CA PHE A 279 -17.81 -11.87 -0.54
C PHE A 279 -17.32 -10.46 -0.87
N VAL A 280 -18.16 -9.67 -1.58
CA VAL A 280 -17.82 -8.28 -1.94
C VAL A 280 -17.50 -7.46 -0.70
N VAL A 281 -18.34 -7.55 0.34
CA VAL A 281 -18.16 -6.80 1.58
C VAL A 281 -16.88 -7.25 2.32
N ILE A 282 -16.71 -8.56 2.52
CA ILE A 282 -15.57 -9.08 3.29
C ILE A 282 -14.24 -8.72 2.59
N GLN A 283 -14.11 -8.98 1.28
CA GLN A 283 -12.88 -8.71 0.57
C GLN A 283 -12.57 -7.20 0.49
N ALA A 284 -13.58 -6.34 0.29
CA ALA A 284 -13.36 -4.90 0.20
C ALA A 284 -12.96 -4.31 1.56
N VAL A 285 -13.73 -4.63 2.62
CA VAL A 285 -13.44 -4.14 3.98
C VAL A 285 -12.07 -4.61 4.43
N PHE A 286 -11.73 -5.88 4.22
CA PHE A 286 -10.42 -6.39 4.58
C PHE A 286 -9.31 -5.72 3.75
N GLY A 287 -9.49 -5.59 2.43
CA GLY A 287 -8.51 -4.96 1.53
C GLY A 287 -8.20 -3.51 1.91
N PHE A 288 -9.21 -2.65 2.07
CA PHE A 288 -8.93 -1.28 2.45
C PHE A 288 -8.49 -1.14 3.91
N SER A 289 -8.90 -2.03 4.82
CA SER A 289 -8.38 -2.00 6.20
C SER A 289 -6.88 -2.28 6.28
N LEU A 290 -6.33 -3.08 5.36
CA LEU A 290 -4.89 -3.30 5.26
C LEU A 290 -4.15 -2.04 4.85
N LEU A 291 -4.69 -1.28 3.87
CA LEU A 291 -4.14 0.04 3.53
C LEU A 291 -4.22 1.00 4.72
N GLU A 292 -5.36 1.04 5.42
CA GLU A 292 -5.50 1.92 6.58
C GLU A 292 -4.57 1.52 7.73
N ALA A 293 -4.23 0.23 7.87
CA ALA A 293 -3.18 -0.21 8.79
C ALA A 293 -1.80 0.32 8.37
N VAL A 294 -1.53 0.41 7.08
CA VAL A 294 -0.32 1.06 6.54
C VAL A 294 -0.33 2.55 6.85
N ASN A 295 -1.40 3.30 6.56
CA ASN A 295 -1.53 4.72 6.92
C ASN A 295 -1.34 4.95 8.43
N TYR A 296 -1.92 4.06 9.26
CA TYR A 296 -1.79 4.14 10.71
C TYR A 296 -0.33 4.01 11.16
N LEU A 297 0.38 3.01 10.66
CA LEU A 297 1.76 2.75 11.08
C LEU A 297 2.76 3.78 10.54
N GLU A 298 2.52 4.33 9.34
CA GLU A 298 3.42 5.29 8.67
C GLU A 298 3.46 6.65 9.36
N HIS A 299 2.38 7.04 10.03
CA HIS A 299 2.24 8.40 10.59
C HIS A 299 1.89 8.43 12.07
N TYR A 300 1.91 7.29 12.78
CA TYR A 300 1.53 7.22 14.19
C TYR A 300 2.31 8.19 15.06
N GLY A 301 1.60 9.16 15.63
CA GLY A 301 2.12 10.16 16.56
C GLY A 301 2.97 11.27 15.94
N LEU A 302 3.30 11.21 14.65
CA LEU A 302 4.14 12.21 14.00
C LEU A 302 3.37 13.51 13.74
N LEU A 303 4.01 14.66 13.96
CA LEU A 303 3.41 15.99 13.83
C LEU A 303 4.39 16.97 13.20
N ARG A 304 3.99 17.58 12.11
CA ARG A 304 4.65 18.75 11.53
C ARG A 304 4.46 19.95 12.46
N GLN A 305 5.55 20.61 12.80
CA GLN A 305 5.50 21.74 13.71
C GLN A 305 5.02 23.02 12.98
N LYS A 306 4.38 23.92 13.72
CA LYS A 306 3.97 25.21 13.17
C LYS A 306 5.12 26.22 13.28
N ASN A 307 5.38 26.90 12.17
CA ASN A 307 6.29 28.04 12.11
C ASN A 307 5.71 29.26 12.81
N ALA A 308 6.54 30.30 13.03
CA ALA A 308 6.11 31.55 13.65
C ALA A 308 4.90 32.25 12.98
N ASN A 309 4.67 31.98 11.68
CA ASN A 309 3.52 32.50 10.93
C ASN A 309 2.24 31.62 11.06
N GLY A 310 2.25 30.62 11.96
CA GLY A 310 1.13 29.71 12.20
C GLY A 310 0.91 28.62 11.15
N ARG A 311 1.76 28.54 10.11
CA ARG A 311 1.69 27.50 9.08
C ARG A 311 2.55 26.30 9.47
N TYR A 312 2.09 25.11 9.10
CA TYR A 312 2.90 23.91 9.25
C TYR A 312 4.15 23.98 8.37
N GLU A 313 5.25 23.48 8.91
CA GLU A 313 6.48 23.27 8.14
C GLU A 313 6.24 22.31 6.95
N ARG A 314 7.16 22.30 5.98
CA ARG A 314 7.08 21.36 4.86
C ARG A 314 7.24 19.92 5.35
N CYS A 315 6.57 18.97 4.67
CA CYS A 315 6.83 17.57 4.92
C CYS A 315 8.31 17.25 4.68
N ALA A 316 8.91 16.57 5.65
CA ALA A 316 10.32 16.19 5.65
C ALA A 316 10.45 14.70 6.01
N PRO A 317 11.62 14.07 5.82
CA PRO A 317 11.80 12.64 6.11
C PRO A 317 11.42 12.23 7.54
N VAL A 318 11.49 13.13 8.49
CA VAL A 318 11.14 12.91 9.91
C VAL A 318 9.64 12.72 10.17
N HIS A 319 8.77 12.94 9.17
CA HIS A 319 7.31 12.89 9.31
C HIS A 319 6.68 11.58 8.84
N SER A 320 7.49 10.56 8.56
CA SER A 320 7.00 9.22 8.20
C SER A 320 7.89 8.12 8.77
N TRP A 321 7.28 7.08 9.34
CA TRP A 321 7.98 5.87 9.76
C TRP A 321 8.33 5.02 8.54
N ASN A 322 9.59 4.59 8.44
CA ASN A 322 10.11 3.82 7.31
C ASN A 322 10.57 2.42 7.73
N SER A 323 10.79 1.57 6.75
CA SER A 323 11.47 0.29 6.95
C SER A 323 12.25 -0.12 5.71
N ASP A 324 13.42 -0.72 5.92
CA ASP A 324 14.27 -1.25 4.84
C ASP A 324 14.23 -2.78 4.73
N HIS A 325 13.24 -3.45 5.35
CA HIS A 325 13.09 -4.90 5.24
C HIS A 325 12.84 -5.30 3.78
N ILE A 326 13.73 -6.15 3.24
CA ILE A 326 13.86 -6.34 1.80
C ILE A 326 12.67 -7.05 1.16
N VAL A 327 12.12 -8.08 1.84
CA VAL A 327 11.07 -8.91 1.22
C VAL A 327 9.76 -8.13 1.10
N THR A 328 9.33 -7.48 2.18
CA THR A 328 8.13 -6.63 2.12
C THR A 328 8.33 -5.41 1.21
N ASN A 329 9.54 -4.84 1.13
CA ASN A 329 9.84 -3.76 0.17
C ASN A 329 9.67 -4.20 -1.28
N LEU A 330 10.13 -5.39 -1.64
CA LEU A 330 9.96 -5.93 -2.99
C LEU A 330 8.49 -6.29 -3.28
N PHE A 331 7.82 -6.86 -2.29
CA PHE A 331 6.41 -7.25 -2.39
C PHE A 331 5.47 -6.04 -2.53
N LEU A 332 5.80 -4.91 -1.88
CA LEU A 332 5.02 -3.67 -1.85
C LEU A 332 5.65 -2.53 -2.67
N TYR A 333 6.53 -2.81 -3.63
CA TYR A 333 7.11 -1.78 -4.52
C TYR A 333 7.71 -0.60 -3.73
N HIS A 334 8.62 -0.87 -2.76
CA HIS A 334 9.27 0.13 -1.90
C HIS A 334 8.31 1.07 -1.13
N LEU A 335 7.07 0.68 -0.89
CA LEU A 335 6.12 1.48 -0.08
C LEU A 335 6.73 1.89 1.27
N GLN A 336 7.54 1.02 1.87
CA GLN A 336 8.19 1.25 3.16
C GLN A 336 9.25 2.38 3.14
N ARG A 337 9.67 2.87 1.96
CA ARG A 337 10.50 4.07 1.78
C ARG A 337 9.64 5.33 1.71
N HIS A 338 8.74 5.43 2.65
CA HIS A 338 7.61 6.34 2.63
C HIS A 338 8.01 7.82 2.77
N SER A 339 9.10 8.10 3.49
CA SER A 339 9.63 9.46 3.61
C SER A 339 10.10 10.03 2.28
N ASP A 340 10.78 9.24 1.44
CA ASP A 340 11.18 9.69 0.10
C ASP A 340 9.97 9.80 -0.84
N HIS A 341 8.99 8.90 -0.67
CA HIS A 341 7.74 8.99 -1.41
C HIS A 341 7.02 10.33 -1.14
N HIS A 342 6.89 10.76 0.13
CA HIS A 342 6.30 12.06 0.46
C HIS A 342 7.11 13.25 -0.02
N ALA A 343 8.43 13.15 0.00
CA ALA A 343 9.31 14.20 -0.53
C ALA A 343 9.27 14.29 -2.06
N ASN A 344 9.06 13.17 -2.74
CA ASN A 344 9.13 13.02 -4.19
C ASN A 344 8.01 12.14 -4.76
N PRO A 345 6.73 12.52 -4.64
CA PRO A 345 5.59 11.63 -4.90
C PRO A 345 5.48 11.14 -6.35
N THR A 346 6.06 11.85 -7.31
CA THR A 346 6.08 11.42 -8.72
C THR A 346 7.20 10.45 -9.04
N ARG A 347 8.19 10.28 -8.15
CA ARG A 347 9.29 9.33 -8.29
C ARG A 347 8.76 7.91 -8.36
N ARG A 348 9.38 7.06 -9.19
CA ARG A 348 8.94 5.67 -9.32
C ARG A 348 9.54 4.81 -8.21
N TYR A 349 8.84 3.76 -7.83
CA TYR A 349 9.18 2.91 -6.70
C TYR A 349 10.61 2.35 -6.73
N GLN A 350 11.14 2.00 -7.91
CA GLN A 350 12.50 1.47 -8.05
C GLN A 350 13.59 2.50 -7.76
N THR A 351 13.24 3.78 -7.76
CA THR A 351 14.15 4.91 -7.50
C THR A 351 13.94 5.53 -6.11
N LEU A 352 12.97 5.03 -5.32
CA LEU A 352 12.77 5.47 -3.95
C LEU A 352 13.97 5.11 -3.07
N ARG A 353 14.35 6.05 -2.20
CA ARG A 353 15.55 5.99 -1.38
C ARG A 353 15.24 5.72 0.09
N SER A 354 16.11 4.97 0.74
CA SER A 354 16.23 5.01 2.19
C SER A 354 16.84 6.36 2.57
N MET A 355 16.09 7.16 3.35
CA MET A 355 16.43 8.54 3.68
C MET A 355 17.09 8.62 5.05
N ALA A 356 18.27 9.22 5.12
CA ALA A 356 18.91 9.53 6.39
C ALA A 356 18.03 10.46 7.23
N GLY A 357 17.92 10.18 8.53
CA GLY A 357 17.09 10.95 9.45
C GLY A 357 15.61 10.58 9.49
N SER A 358 15.15 9.65 8.63
CA SER A 358 13.80 9.09 8.76
C SER A 358 13.70 8.19 10.00
N PRO A 359 12.62 8.29 10.78
CA PRO A 359 12.39 7.35 11.88
C PRO A 359 12.10 5.95 11.32
N SER A 360 12.71 4.93 11.94
CA SER A 360 12.61 3.55 11.49
C SER A 360 11.68 2.72 12.37
N LEU A 361 10.82 1.93 11.72
CA LEU A 361 10.04 0.89 12.36
C LEU A 361 10.93 -0.27 12.82
N PRO A 362 10.55 -0.97 13.89
CA PRO A 362 11.36 -2.10 14.41
C PRO A 362 11.28 -3.34 13.53
N SER A 363 10.37 -3.40 12.57
CA SER A 363 10.20 -4.53 11.63
C SER A 363 9.62 -4.07 10.29
N GLY A 364 9.54 -4.98 9.32
CA GLY A 364 8.87 -4.73 8.03
C GLY A 364 7.36 -4.54 8.19
N TYR A 365 6.74 -3.90 7.18
CA TYR A 365 5.31 -3.56 7.23
C TYR A 365 4.40 -4.76 7.47
N ALA A 366 4.69 -5.94 6.95
CA ALA A 366 3.86 -7.12 7.18
C ALA A 366 3.73 -7.45 8.68
N SER A 367 4.83 -7.41 9.44
CA SER A 367 4.83 -7.57 10.89
C SER A 367 4.13 -6.42 11.61
N MET A 368 4.39 -5.18 11.15
CA MET A 368 3.83 -3.99 11.78
C MET A 368 2.32 -3.87 11.54
N ILE A 369 1.81 -4.24 10.36
CA ILE A 369 0.37 -4.35 10.09
C ILE A 369 -0.29 -5.32 11.08
N SER A 370 0.32 -6.50 11.25
CA SER A 370 -0.18 -7.48 12.24
C SER A 370 -0.29 -6.88 13.64
N LEU A 371 0.70 -6.07 14.02
CA LEU A 371 0.77 -5.46 15.36
C LEU A 371 -0.30 -4.38 15.57
N THR A 372 -0.72 -3.65 14.52
CA THR A 372 -1.75 -2.59 14.64
C THR A 372 -3.08 -3.11 15.18
N TYR A 373 -3.42 -4.35 14.88
CA TYR A 373 -4.67 -4.98 15.34
C TYR A 373 -4.69 -5.26 16.86
N PHE A 374 -3.54 -5.16 17.54
CA PHE A 374 -3.36 -5.43 18.97
C PHE A 374 -2.89 -4.17 19.71
N PRO A 375 -3.79 -3.22 20.07
CA PRO A 375 -3.41 -1.92 20.63
C PRO A 375 -2.48 -1.95 21.85
N PRO A 376 -2.60 -2.89 22.81
CA PRO A 376 -1.65 -2.94 23.92
C PRO A 376 -0.22 -3.27 23.48
N LEU A 377 -0.06 -4.19 22.51
CA LEU A 377 1.24 -4.56 21.97
C LEU A 377 1.80 -3.43 21.09
N TRP A 378 0.95 -2.79 20.27
CA TRP A 378 1.33 -1.62 19.49
C TRP A 378 1.92 -0.52 20.36
N ARG A 379 1.22 -0.13 21.41
CA ARG A 379 1.68 0.91 22.35
C ARG A 379 3.01 0.54 23.03
N LYS A 380 3.14 -0.71 23.46
CA LYS A 380 4.39 -1.20 24.05
C LYS A 380 5.58 -1.07 23.10
N VAL A 381 5.34 -1.28 21.79
CA VAL A 381 6.38 -1.22 20.76
C VAL A 381 6.61 0.19 20.26
N MET A 382 5.57 1.00 20.06
CA MET A 382 5.71 2.27 19.35
C MET A 382 5.71 3.52 20.21
N ASP A 383 5.02 3.55 21.37
CA ASP A 383 4.90 4.79 22.16
C ASP A 383 6.27 5.35 22.57
N HIS A 384 7.17 4.51 23.08
CA HIS A 384 8.50 4.98 23.47
C HIS A 384 9.36 5.44 22.28
N ARG A 385 9.12 4.90 21.08
CA ARG A 385 9.80 5.32 19.84
C ARG A 385 9.31 6.67 19.37
N VAL A 386 8.00 6.94 19.47
CA VAL A 386 7.45 8.26 19.17
C VAL A 386 8.02 9.30 20.12
N LEU A 387 8.06 9.02 21.43
CA LEU A 387 8.63 9.94 22.40
C LEU A 387 10.14 10.17 22.15
N ALA A 388 10.90 9.12 21.88
CA ALA A 388 12.33 9.24 21.56
C ALA A 388 12.57 10.08 20.29
N HIS A 389 11.69 10.01 19.31
CA HIS A 389 11.77 10.81 18.08
C HIS A 389 11.65 12.32 18.34
N TYR A 390 10.98 12.72 19.42
CA TYR A 390 10.83 14.10 19.84
C TYR A 390 11.62 14.44 21.11
N ASP A 391 12.70 13.72 21.40
CA ASP A 391 13.57 13.93 22.56
C ASP A 391 12.82 13.92 23.92
N GLY A 392 11.72 13.17 23.99
CA GLY A 392 10.82 13.11 25.15
C GLY A 392 9.75 14.20 25.22
N ASP A 393 9.77 15.17 24.33
CA ASP A 393 8.80 16.28 24.32
C ASP A 393 7.46 15.85 23.74
N ILE A 394 6.56 15.42 24.61
CA ILE A 394 5.18 15.01 24.25
C ILE A 394 4.36 16.14 23.63
N THR A 395 4.71 17.40 23.83
CA THR A 395 3.96 18.56 23.30
C THR A 395 4.09 18.69 21.79
N ARG A 396 5.15 18.09 21.20
CA ARG A 396 5.44 18.06 19.78
C ARG A 396 4.78 16.89 19.04
N VAL A 397 4.05 16.03 19.76
CA VAL A 397 3.45 14.80 19.25
C VAL A 397 2.00 15.04 18.81
N ASN A 398 1.55 14.40 17.75
CA ASN A 398 0.14 14.41 17.31
C ASN A 398 -0.72 13.58 18.28
N LEU A 399 -1.24 14.21 19.31
CA LEU A 399 -1.97 13.54 20.39
C LEU A 399 -3.43 13.28 20.04
N GLN A 400 -3.97 12.13 20.48
CA GLN A 400 -5.40 11.88 20.46
C GLN A 400 -6.14 12.91 21.35
N PRO A 401 -7.01 13.77 20.80
CA PRO A 401 -7.59 14.90 21.55
C PRO A 401 -8.29 14.50 22.84
N ARG A 402 -9.02 13.36 22.82
CA ARG A 402 -9.75 12.87 24.01
C ARG A 402 -8.83 12.40 25.14
N LEU A 403 -7.58 12.09 24.82
CA LEU A 403 -6.60 11.59 25.78
C LEU A 403 -5.51 12.62 26.08
N ARG A 404 -5.60 13.83 25.50
CA ARG A 404 -4.51 14.83 25.55
C ARG A 404 -4.05 15.11 26.99
N GLU A 405 -4.95 15.47 27.88
CA GLU A 405 -4.59 15.79 29.28
C GLU A 405 -3.96 14.60 29.99
N LYS A 406 -4.53 13.41 29.82
CA LYS A 406 -4.00 12.17 30.39
C LYS A 406 -2.61 11.83 29.86
N LEU A 407 -2.37 12.06 28.58
CA LEU A 407 -1.07 11.79 27.94
C LEU A 407 -0.03 12.80 28.37
N LEU A 408 -0.39 14.09 28.46
CA LEU A 408 0.48 15.14 29.00
C LEU A 408 0.84 14.87 30.46
N ALA A 409 -0.13 14.49 31.31
CA ALA A 409 0.15 14.12 32.70
C ALA A 409 1.02 12.87 32.84
N ARG A 410 0.93 11.92 31.91
CA ARG A 410 1.71 10.68 31.95
C ARG A 410 3.15 10.84 31.47
N TYR A 411 3.35 11.62 30.41
CA TYR A 411 4.61 11.72 29.67
C TYR A 411 5.19 13.14 29.64
N GLY A 412 4.46 14.14 30.15
CA GLY A 412 4.99 15.49 30.35
C GLY A 412 6.13 15.47 31.34
N ALA A 413 7.13 16.32 31.13
CA ALA A 413 8.18 16.51 32.12
C ALA A 413 7.55 16.99 33.46
N PRO A 414 8.03 16.56 34.62
CA PRO A 414 7.71 17.25 35.85
C PRO A 414 8.15 18.71 35.68
N GLU A 415 7.26 19.64 36.04
CA GLU A 415 7.54 21.09 36.09
C GLU A 415 8.78 21.42 36.91
#